data_534978d3415dcc5f155ffea36d115248
#
_entry.id   534978d3415dcc5f155ffea36d115248
#
_cell.length_a   1.000
_cell.length_b   1.000
_cell.length_c   1.000
_cell.angle_alpha   90.00
_cell.angle_beta   90.00
_cell.angle_gamma   90.00
#
_symmetry.space_group_name_H-M   'P 1'
#
loop_
_entity.id
_entity.type
_entity.pdbx_description
1 polymer ?
#
loop_
_entity_poly.entity_id
_entity_poly.type
_entity_poly.pdbx_seq_one_letter_code
_entity_poly.pdbx_strand_id
1 'polypeptide(L)'
;MPDLLEQIRAACIEAKVEPNAESIAQIVRSLYPATSHADLVELVDEVLSSINGLGPLEELLFLPNLTDILVNRFDDVWIDRGNGLEKTQIQFSSESAAQEFAKRIATRGHRRLDEAQPFVDIQTDAGLRFHAMLPPIASSGIAISIRTPLRISLTLEDMVAAGNLESDAYQALCEVIDEQKSFVVSGGTGSGKTTLLAAMMAKVRATERIVVIEDSSELSISHPHVVSIQARLANSEGAGGITMTDLVRQSLRMRPDRIVVGEVRGKEISDLLLALNTGHKGSATTIHADDAASVPTRIEALGLLAGLPREAIHAQLHSAFDVVIQMKNSR
;
A
#
# COMPACT_ATOMS: atom_id res chain seq x y z
N MET A 1 0.67 16.30 30.51
CA MET A 1 -0.10 15.57 29.48
C MET A 1 0.15 14.07 29.41
N PRO A 2 1.36 13.51 29.55
CA PRO A 2 1.53 12.03 29.57
C PRO A 2 0.68 11.32 30.62
N ASP A 3 0.51 11.95 31.77
CA ASP A 3 -0.27 11.41 32.92
C ASP A 3 -1.78 11.28 32.62
N LEU A 4 -2.37 12.17 31.86
CA LEU A 4 -3.80 12.15 31.54
C LEU A 4 -4.17 11.01 30.58
N LEU A 5 -3.37 10.80 29.55
CA LEU A 5 -3.57 9.70 28.60
C LEU A 5 -3.46 8.35 29.28
N GLU A 6 -2.53 8.21 30.21
CA GLU A 6 -2.33 7.00 31.00
C GLU A 6 -3.49 6.75 31.97
N GLN A 7 -4.00 7.81 32.62
CA GLN A 7 -5.20 7.73 33.48
C GLN A 7 -6.45 7.32 32.69
N ILE A 8 -6.67 7.90 31.51
CA ILE A 8 -7.81 7.53 30.64
C ILE A 8 -7.69 6.10 30.16
N ARG A 9 -6.50 5.64 29.75
CA ARG A 9 -6.26 4.24 29.36
C ARG A 9 -6.54 3.29 30.51
N ALA A 10 -6.04 3.58 31.71
CA ALA A 10 -6.27 2.79 32.90
C ALA A 10 -7.77 2.69 33.21
N ALA A 11 -8.50 3.81 33.13
CA ALA A 11 -9.93 3.85 33.34
C ALA A 11 -10.73 3.07 32.30
N CYS A 12 -10.33 3.11 31.01
CA CYS A 12 -10.93 2.26 29.96
C CYS A 12 -10.75 0.76 30.24
N ILE A 13 -9.55 0.35 30.69
CA ILE A 13 -9.24 -1.04 31.04
C ILE A 13 -10.06 -1.49 32.24
N GLU A 14 -10.12 -0.67 33.28
CA GLU A 14 -10.87 -0.96 34.51
C GLU A 14 -12.38 -1.07 34.24
N ALA A 15 -12.92 -0.16 33.44
CA ALA A 15 -14.32 -0.16 33.04
C ALA A 15 -14.64 -1.25 31.98
N LYS A 16 -13.65 -1.91 31.39
CA LYS A 16 -13.78 -2.89 30.29
C LYS A 16 -14.59 -2.34 29.09
N VAL A 17 -14.40 -1.08 28.77
CA VAL A 17 -15.04 -0.41 27.63
C VAL A 17 -14.06 -0.22 26.48
N GLU A 18 -14.57 -0.36 25.23
CA GLU A 18 -13.79 0.00 24.07
C GLU A 18 -13.58 1.51 24.03
N PRO A 19 -12.35 1.99 23.75
CA PRO A 19 -12.04 3.41 23.65
C PRO A 19 -12.66 4.00 22.36
N ASN A 20 -13.82 4.62 22.52
CA ASN A 20 -14.52 5.40 21.48
C ASN A 20 -14.84 6.79 22.04
N ALA A 21 -15.34 7.69 21.17
CA ALA A 21 -15.62 9.08 21.54
C ALA A 21 -16.54 9.19 22.76
N GLU A 22 -17.55 8.34 22.85
CA GLU A 22 -18.52 8.39 23.93
C GLU A 22 -17.93 7.90 25.26
N SER A 23 -17.25 6.76 25.27
CA SER A 23 -16.62 6.18 26.47
C SER A 23 -15.51 7.10 27.01
N ILE A 24 -14.70 7.66 26.11
CA ILE A 24 -13.63 8.60 26.51
C ILE A 24 -14.24 9.90 27.05
N ALA A 25 -15.26 10.46 26.41
CA ALA A 25 -15.94 11.65 26.92
C ALA A 25 -16.55 11.42 28.31
N GLN A 26 -17.12 10.25 28.57
CA GLN A 26 -17.63 9.90 29.89
C GLN A 26 -16.52 9.80 30.93
N ILE A 27 -15.40 9.16 30.60
CA ILE A 27 -14.24 9.01 31.48
C ILE A 27 -13.62 10.38 31.77
N VAL A 28 -13.40 11.22 30.73
CA VAL A 28 -12.86 12.57 30.91
C VAL A 28 -13.77 13.40 31.82
N ARG A 29 -15.08 13.35 31.62
CA ARG A 29 -16.03 14.05 32.51
C ARG A 29 -16.01 13.54 33.95
N SER A 30 -15.77 12.26 34.15
CA SER A 30 -15.68 11.70 35.51
C SER A 30 -14.39 12.12 36.22
N LEU A 31 -13.27 12.20 35.50
CA LEU A 31 -11.97 12.60 36.03
C LEU A 31 -11.85 14.12 36.18
N TYR A 32 -12.44 14.87 35.23
CA TYR A 32 -12.33 16.32 35.13
C TYR A 32 -13.71 16.97 34.91
N PRO A 33 -14.57 17.05 35.94
CA PRO A 33 -15.95 17.55 35.82
C PRO A 33 -16.07 19.01 35.35
N ALA A 34 -15.02 19.81 35.51
CA ALA A 34 -15.00 21.24 35.15
C ALA A 34 -14.56 21.49 33.67
N THR A 35 -14.31 20.44 32.85
CA THR A 35 -13.89 20.62 31.47
C THR A 35 -15.02 21.24 30.63
N SER A 36 -14.72 22.33 29.89
CA SER A 36 -15.69 22.92 28.97
C SER A 36 -16.05 21.97 27.84
N HIS A 37 -17.16 22.22 27.15
CA HIS A 37 -17.56 21.34 26.03
C HIS A 37 -16.55 21.38 24.86
N ALA A 38 -15.97 22.54 24.60
CA ALA A 38 -14.95 22.71 23.54
C ALA A 38 -13.67 21.96 23.89
N ASP A 39 -13.17 22.14 25.11
CA ASP A 39 -11.96 21.45 25.60
C ASP A 39 -12.17 19.93 25.68
N LEU A 40 -13.41 19.48 26.00
CA LEU A 40 -13.77 18.08 26.03
C LEU A 40 -13.66 17.43 24.65
N VAL A 41 -14.17 18.10 23.60
CA VAL A 41 -14.10 17.59 22.21
C VAL A 41 -12.65 17.51 21.77
N GLU A 42 -11.86 18.56 21.97
CA GLU A 42 -10.43 18.57 21.64
C GLU A 42 -9.66 17.46 22.37
N LEU A 43 -9.93 17.27 23.66
CA LEU A 43 -9.30 16.26 24.48
C LEU A 43 -9.71 14.83 24.07
N VAL A 44 -10.97 14.61 23.71
CA VAL A 44 -11.47 13.33 23.21
C VAL A 44 -10.79 12.98 21.89
N ASP A 45 -10.66 13.95 20.97
CA ASP A 45 -9.99 13.75 19.68
C ASP A 45 -8.49 13.47 19.86
N GLU A 46 -7.81 14.19 20.77
CA GLU A 46 -6.42 13.93 21.13
C GLU A 46 -6.21 12.53 21.72
N VAL A 47 -7.08 12.14 22.64
CA VAL A 47 -7.03 10.80 23.26
C VAL A 47 -7.33 9.70 22.26
N LEU A 48 -8.35 9.85 21.41
CA LEU A 48 -8.67 8.90 20.34
C LEU A 48 -7.52 8.78 19.35
N SER A 49 -6.96 9.88 18.91
CA SER A 49 -5.78 9.91 18.04
C SER A 49 -4.59 9.20 18.69
N SER A 50 -4.36 9.41 19.98
CA SER A 50 -3.31 8.75 20.74
C SER A 50 -3.58 7.26 20.99
N ILE A 51 -4.82 6.87 21.24
CA ILE A 51 -5.22 5.47 21.49
C ILE A 51 -5.41 4.72 20.17
N ASN A 52 -6.06 5.33 19.20
CA ASN A 52 -6.55 4.71 17.97
C ASN A 52 -5.82 5.17 16.70
N GLY A 53 -5.14 6.30 16.70
CA GLY A 53 -4.49 6.90 15.56
C GLY A 53 -2.97 6.78 15.52
N LEU A 54 -2.35 7.60 14.67
CA LEU A 54 -0.90 7.68 14.50
C LEU A 54 -0.23 8.58 15.57
N GLY A 55 -0.94 8.97 16.62
CA GLY A 55 -0.38 9.83 17.68
C GLY A 55 0.17 11.15 17.12
N PRO A 56 1.43 11.54 17.45
CA PRO A 56 1.98 12.82 16.99
C PRO A 56 2.14 12.89 15.46
N LEU A 57 2.07 11.76 14.74
CA LEU A 57 2.17 11.73 13.28
C LEU A 57 0.81 11.94 12.59
N GLU A 58 -0.30 11.99 13.34
CA GLU A 58 -1.66 12.11 12.80
C GLU A 58 -1.83 13.37 11.94
N GLU A 59 -1.33 14.51 12.42
CA GLU A 59 -1.44 15.80 11.72
C GLU A 59 -0.76 15.79 10.34
N LEU A 60 0.27 14.96 10.15
CA LEU A 60 0.95 14.83 8.87
C LEU A 60 0.06 14.22 7.79
N LEU A 61 -0.92 13.38 8.15
CA LEU A 61 -1.85 12.76 7.19
C LEU A 61 -2.74 13.76 6.44
N PHE A 62 -2.91 14.97 6.99
CA PHE A 62 -3.68 16.04 6.37
C PHE A 62 -2.87 16.87 5.37
N LEU A 63 -1.55 16.65 5.27
CA LEU A 63 -0.71 17.35 4.31
C LEU A 63 -1.03 16.90 2.89
N PRO A 64 -1.14 17.84 1.94
CA PRO A 64 -1.40 17.50 0.55
C PRO A 64 -0.22 16.73 -0.05
N ASN A 65 -0.54 15.73 -0.89
CA ASN A 65 0.42 14.90 -1.62
C ASN A 65 1.40 14.11 -0.74
N LEU A 66 1.06 13.86 0.52
CA LEU A 66 1.89 13.06 1.39
C LEU A 66 2.01 11.62 0.84
N THR A 67 3.21 11.15 0.63
CA THR A 67 3.51 9.77 0.19
C THR A 67 4.13 8.93 1.29
N ASP A 68 5.04 9.51 2.07
CA ASP A 68 5.76 8.77 3.10
C ASP A 68 5.98 9.62 4.36
N ILE A 69 5.92 9.00 5.53
CA ILE A 69 6.38 9.52 6.83
C ILE A 69 7.49 8.61 7.30
N LEU A 70 8.65 9.16 7.61
CA LEU A 70 9.85 8.43 8.02
C LEU A 70 10.30 8.91 9.40
N VAL A 71 10.34 7.99 10.36
CA VAL A 71 10.89 8.22 11.70
C VAL A 71 12.23 7.49 11.78
N ASN A 72 13.33 8.23 11.74
CA ASN A 72 14.68 7.67 11.86
C ASN A 72 15.12 7.53 13.31
N ARG A 73 14.46 8.28 14.20
CA ARG A 73 14.63 8.29 15.65
C ARG A 73 13.42 9.05 16.24
N PHE A 74 13.16 8.92 17.53
CA PHE A 74 12.01 9.55 18.20
C PHE A 74 11.91 11.07 17.99
N ASP A 75 13.03 11.77 17.74
CA ASP A 75 13.16 13.22 17.53
C ASP A 75 13.58 13.59 16.09
N ASP A 76 13.55 12.62 15.14
CA ASP A 76 13.95 12.83 13.76
C ASP A 76 12.92 12.25 12.80
N VAL A 77 11.91 13.09 12.49
CA VAL A 77 10.77 12.75 11.65
C VAL A 77 10.81 13.53 10.34
N TRP A 78 10.70 12.80 9.25
CA TRP A 78 10.74 13.30 7.88
C TRP A 78 9.48 12.91 7.12
N ILE A 79 9.14 13.67 6.09
CA ILE A 79 8.06 13.37 5.15
C ILE A 79 8.55 13.43 3.70
N ASP A 80 7.85 12.71 2.82
CA ASP A 80 7.94 12.91 1.37
C ASP A 80 6.55 13.30 0.85
N ARG A 81 6.53 14.29 -0.06
CA ARG A 81 5.33 14.75 -0.76
C ARG A 81 5.48 14.68 -2.28
N GLY A 82 6.42 13.83 -2.75
CA GLY A 82 6.74 13.65 -4.16
C GLY A 82 7.83 14.60 -4.70
N ASN A 83 8.33 15.52 -3.87
CA ASN A 83 9.38 16.47 -4.25
C ASN A 83 10.70 16.25 -3.49
N GLY A 84 10.82 15.13 -2.79
CA GLY A 84 11.96 14.79 -1.94
C GLY A 84 11.65 14.94 -0.44
N LEU A 85 12.63 14.54 0.37
CA LEU A 85 12.47 14.46 1.83
C LEU A 85 12.54 15.84 2.49
N GLU A 86 11.55 16.13 3.36
CA GLU A 86 11.45 17.34 4.16
C GLU A 86 11.46 16.96 5.65
N LYS A 87 12.31 17.63 6.45
CA LYS A 87 12.32 17.43 7.91
C LYS A 87 11.18 18.17 8.56
N THR A 88 10.46 17.51 9.48
CA THR A 88 9.37 18.10 10.24
C THR A 88 9.83 18.63 11.61
N GLN A 89 8.95 19.35 12.34
CA GLN A 89 9.15 19.72 13.73
C GLN A 89 8.51 18.71 14.71
N ILE A 90 7.83 17.69 14.16
CA ILE A 90 7.15 16.68 14.95
C ILE A 90 8.16 15.72 15.54
N GLN A 91 7.91 15.31 16.78
CA GLN A 91 8.72 14.35 17.48
C GLN A 91 7.88 13.56 18.49
N PHE A 92 8.32 12.37 18.85
CA PHE A 92 7.80 11.67 20.01
C PHE A 92 8.46 12.22 21.28
N SER A 93 7.77 12.09 22.40
CA SER A 93 8.27 12.59 23.70
C SER A 93 9.54 11.86 24.19
N SER A 94 9.75 10.62 23.73
CA SER A 94 10.91 9.81 24.06
C SER A 94 11.04 8.62 23.11
N GLU A 95 12.19 7.95 23.14
CA GLU A 95 12.43 6.68 22.45
C GLU A 95 11.43 5.59 22.88
N SER A 96 11.12 5.51 24.20
CA SER A 96 10.13 4.59 24.72
C SER A 96 8.73 4.87 24.16
N ALA A 97 8.33 6.13 24.07
CA ALA A 97 7.03 6.51 23.50
C ALA A 97 6.90 6.11 22.02
N ALA A 98 7.98 6.27 21.23
CA ALA A 98 8.01 5.85 19.84
C ALA A 98 7.95 4.32 19.68
N GLN A 99 8.64 3.57 20.54
CA GLN A 99 8.57 2.11 20.55
C GLN A 99 7.18 1.60 20.98
N GLU A 100 6.57 2.18 21.99
CA GLU A 100 5.20 1.85 22.41
C GLU A 100 4.18 2.13 21.33
N PHE A 101 4.33 3.26 20.63
CA PHE A 101 3.53 3.57 19.44
C PHE A 101 3.63 2.46 18.40
N ALA A 102 4.85 2.05 18.02
CA ALA A 102 5.04 1.01 17.02
C ALA A 102 4.49 -0.36 17.47
N LYS A 103 4.70 -0.73 18.73
CA LYS A 103 4.14 -1.97 19.30
C LYS A 103 2.60 -1.95 19.32
N ARG A 104 2.00 -0.80 19.60
CA ARG A 104 0.54 -0.63 19.56
C ARG A 104 -0.01 -0.83 18.14
N ILE A 105 0.61 -0.21 17.11
CA ILE A 105 0.21 -0.41 15.70
C ILE A 105 0.40 -1.89 15.31
N ALA A 106 1.50 -2.52 15.74
CA ALA A 106 1.75 -3.94 15.49
C ALA A 106 0.63 -4.83 16.07
N THR A 107 0.26 -4.60 17.33
CA THR A 107 -0.80 -5.36 18.01
C THR A 107 -2.15 -5.21 17.29
N ARG A 108 -2.50 -4.01 16.82
CA ARG A 108 -3.73 -3.76 16.05
C ARG A 108 -3.73 -4.48 14.70
N GLY A 109 -2.57 -4.54 14.05
CA GLY A 109 -2.39 -5.34 12.84
C GLY A 109 -2.24 -6.84 13.10
N HIS A 110 -2.56 -7.31 14.32
CA HIS A 110 -2.41 -8.71 14.73
C HIS A 110 -1.00 -9.26 14.49
N ARG A 111 0.01 -8.41 14.71
CA ARG A 111 1.43 -8.73 14.59
C ARG A 111 2.16 -8.52 15.89
N ARG A 112 3.25 -9.26 16.03
CA ARG A 112 4.16 -9.13 17.17
C ARG A 112 5.33 -8.21 16.79
N LEU A 113 5.70 -7.32 17.71
CA LEU A 113 6.89 -6.47 17.60
C LEU A 113 7.56 -6.39 18.98
N ASP A 114 8.63 -7.16 19.16
CA ASP A 114 9.40 -7.25 20.41
C ASP A 114 10.84 -7.70 20.12
N GLU A 115 11.61 -8.03 21.16
CA GLU A 115 13.00 -8.48 21.03
C GLU A 115 13.15 -9.75 20.19
N ALA A 116 12.18 -10.66 20.23
CA ALA A 116 12.21 -11.91 19.46
C ALA A 116 11.76 -11.70 18.00
N GLN A 117 10.91 -10.69 17.74
CA GLN A 117 10.46 -10.27 16.44
C GLN A 117 10.67 -8.74 16.32
N PRO A 118 11.90 -8.27 16.07
CA PRO A 118 12.25 -6.85 16.20
C PRO A 118 11.87 -5.98 15.01
N PHE A 119 11.15 -6.51 14.01
CA PHE A 119 10.61 -5.75 12.88
C PHE A 119 9.23 -6.25 12.50
N VAL A 120 8.46 -5.37 11.87
CA VAL A 120 7.08 -5.66 11.47
C VAL A 120 6.71 -4.92 10.19
N ASP A 121 5.93 -5.57 9.34
CA ASP A 121 5.20 -4.98 8.22
C ASP A 121 3.70 -5.16 8.45
N ILE A 122 2.94 -4.07 8.32
CA ILE A 122 1.50 -4.04 8.55
C ILE A 122 0.85 -3.16 7.50
N GLN A 123 -0.32 -3.57 7.03
CA GLN A 123 -1.27 -2.67 6.41
C GLN A 123 -2.37 -2.36 7.41
N THR A 124 -2.60 -1.07 7.66
CA THR A 124 -3.67 -0.63 8.56
C THR A 124 -5.01 -0.64 7.86
N ASP A 125 -6.12 -0.62 8.61
CA ASP A 125 -7.48 -0.55 8.06
C ASP A 125 -7.69 0.73 7.22
N ALA A 126 -6.93 1.80 7.50
CA ALA A 126 -6.90 3.02 6.70
C ALA A 126 -6.10 2.90 5.39
N GLY A 127 -5.53 1.73 5.12
CA GLY A 127 -4.72 1.45 3.93
C GLY A 127 -3.28 1.92 4.02
N LEU A 128 -2.82 2.44 5.17
CA LEU A 128 -1.42 2.83 5.36
C LEU A 128 -0.54 1.59 5.44
N ARG A 129 0.58 1.61 4.75
CA ARG A 129 1.62 0.59 4.92
C ARG A 129 2.60 1.05 5.98
N PHE A 130 2.67 0.32 7.08
CA PHE A 130 3.49 0.61 8.25
C PHE A 130 4.60 -0.42 8.36
N HIS A 131 5.84 0.03 8.38
CA HIS A 131 7.01 -0.78 8.69
C HIS A 131 7.71 -0.20 9.92
N ALA A 132 8.15 -1.05 10.85
CA ALA A 132 8.92 -0.63 12.01
C ALA A 132 10.02 -1.63 12.35
N MET A 133 11.15 -1.10 12.84
CA MET A 133 12.27 -1.86 13.39
C MET A 133 12.65 -1.34 14.78
N LEU A 134 12.83 -2.26 15.73
CA LEU A 134 13.31 -1.95 17.07
C LEU A 134 14.84 -2.01 17.17
N PRO A 135 15.45 -1.31 18.16
CA PRO A 135 16.81 -1.59 18.58
C PRO A 135 16.96 -3.05 19.08
N PRO A 136 18.14 -3.68 18.97
CA PRO A 136 19.41 -3.11 18.46
C PRO A 136 19.57 -3.20 16.93
N ILE A 137 18.62 -3.77 16.19
CA ILE A 137 18.70 -3.87 14.72
C ILE A 137 18.71 -2.46 14.12
N ALA A 138 17.80 -1.60 14.55
CA ALA A 138 17.84 -0.18 14.29
C ALA A 138 18.80 0.48 15.29
N SER A 139 20.07 0.64 14.90
CA SER A 139 21.16 1.03 15.82
C SER A 139 21.04 2.44 16.40
N SER A 140 20.34 3.34 15.73
CA SER A 140 20.18 4.75 16.15
C SER A 140 18.94 5.01 17.00
N GLY A 141 18.15 4.00 17.32
CA GLY A 141 16.85 4.06 17.94
C GLY A 141 15.80 3.36 17.07
N ILE A 142 14.53 3.49 17.40
CA ILE A 142 13.46 2.94 16.56
C ILE A 142 13.46 3.58 15.17
N ALA A 143 13.25 2.77 14.13
CA ALA A 143 13.00 3.25 12.77
C ALA A 143 11.58 2.87 12.35
N ILE A 144 10.82 3.86 11.80
CA ILE A 144 9.46 3.64 11.31
C ILE A 144 9.33 4.25 9.92
N SER A 145 8.67 3.53 9.02
CA SER A 145 8.28 4.02 7.69
C SER A 145 6.80 3.81 7.52
N ILE A 146 6.07 4.88 7.20
CA ILE A 146 4.64 4.84 6.92
C ILE A 146 4.44 5.35 5.51
N ARG A 147 3.96 4.48 4.61
CA ARG A 147 3.55 4.89 3.27
C ARG A 147 2.04 5.10 3.25
N THR A 148 1.64 6.26 2.74
CA THR A 148 0.23 6.59 2.54
C THR A 148 -0.23 6.12 1.16
N PRO A 149 -1.44 5.54 1.03
CA PRO A 149 -1.98 5.22 -0.28
C PRO A 149 -2.19 6.52 -1.06
N LEU A 150 -1.72 6.57 -2.30
CA LEU A 150 -2.06 7.64 -3.22
C LEU A 150 -3.56 7.57 -3.52
N ARG A 151 -4.35 8.46 -2.92
CA ARG A 151 -5.81 8.53 -3.12
C ARG A 151 -6.22 9.26 -4.41
N ILE A 152 -5.26 9.73 -5.19
CA ILE A 152 -5.54 10.47 -6.42
C ILE A 152 -5.61 9.47 -7.57
N SER A 153 -6.82 9.23 -8.06
CA SER A 153 -7.03 8.51 -9.32
C SER A 153 -6.85 9.51 -10.46
N LEU A 154 -5.64 9.56 -11.03
CA LEU A 154 -5.37 10.33 -12.24
C LEU A 154 -5.93 9.61 -13.45
N THR A 155 -6.57 10.33 -14.34
CA THR A 155 -6.97 9.82 -15.67
C THR A 155 -5.82 9.97 -16.67
N LEU A 156 -5.91 9.29 -17.82
CA LEU A 156 -4.95 9.50 -18.91
C LEU A 156 -5.03 10.96 -19.44
N GLU A 157 -6.22 11.55 -19.41
CA GLU A 157 -6.45 12.95 -19.78
C GLU A 157 -5.76 13.91 -18.83
N ASP A 158 -5.81 13.65 -17.51
CA ASP A 158 -5.08 14.44 -16.50
C ASP A 158 -3.58 14.37 -16.75
N MET A 159 -3.05 13.20 -17.12
CA MET A 159 -1.64 13.03 -17.44
C MET A 159 -1.22 13.82 -18.68
N VAL A 160 -2.08 13.88 -19.71
CA VAL A 160 -1.85 14.71 -20.90
C VAL A 160 -1.90 16.19 -20.53
N ALA A 161 -2.90 16.62 -19.77
CA ALA A 161 -3.05 18.01 -19.35
C ALA A 161 -1.87 18.49 -18.48
N ALA A 162 -1.29 17.58 -17.67
CA ALA A 162 -0.11 17.84 -16.85
C ALA A 162 1.22 17.78 -17.66
N GLY A 163 1.19 17.40 -18.95
CA GLY A 163 2.38 17.25 -19.78
C GLY A 163 3.22 15.99 -19.46
N ASN A 164 2.67 15.07 -18.69
CA ASN A 164 3.33 13.80 -18.32
C ASN A 164 3.11 12.69 -19.35
N LEU A 165 2.18 12.88 -20.29
CA LEU A 165 1.85 11.96 -21.36
C LEU A 165 1.66 12.75 -22.67
N GLU A 166 2.38 12.36 -23.72
CA GLU A 166 2.23 12.94 -25.06
C GLU A 166 0.93 12.45 -25.71
N SER A 167 0.35 13.28 -26.59
CA SER A 167 -0.93 12.98 -27.27
C SER A 167 -0.88 11.71 -28.10
N ASP A 168 0.22 11.45 -28.79
CA ASP A 168 0.38 10.23 -29.60
C ASP A 168 0.47 8.99 -28.71
N ALA A 169 1.16 9.09 -27.57
CA ALA A 169 1.23 8.04 -26.59
C ALA A 169 -0.16 7.78 -25.95
N TYR A 170 -0.93 8.83 -25.65
CA TYR A 170 -2.31 8.69 -25.17
C TYR A 170 -3.18 7.89 -26.15
N GLN A 171 -3.12 8.18 -27.46
CA GLN A 171 -3.89 7.44 -28.45
C GLN A 171 -3.48 5.98 -28.51
N ALA A 172 -2.16 5.69 -28.54
CA ALA A 172 -1.65 4.32 -28.51
C ALA A 172 -2.09 3.54 -27.26
N LEU A 173 -2.12 4.18 -26.08
CA LEU A 173 -2.60 3.53 -24.85
C LEU A 173 -4.11 3.24 -24.89
N CYS A 174 -4.92 4.14 -25.47
CA CYS A 174 -6.34 3.89 -25.70
C CYS A 174 -6.57 2.69 -26.64
N GLU A 175 -5.81 2.62 -27.75
CA GLU A 175 -5.87 1.47 -28.67
C GLU A 175 -5.52 0.14 -27.98
N VAL A 176 -4.52 0.12 -27.11
CA VAL A 176 -4.17 -1.07 -26.30
C VAL A 176 -5.36 -1.56 -25.47
N ILE A 177 -6.12 -0.63 -24.86
CA ILE A 177 -7.30 -0.98 -24.07
C ILE A 177 -8.47 -1.45 -24.95
N ASP A 178 -8.76 -0.73 -26.05
CA ASP A 178 -9.90 -1.01 -26.92
C ASP A 178 -9.74 -2.33 -27.68
N GLU A 179 -8.52 -2.66 -28.10
CA GLU A 179 -8.17 -3.91 -28.75
C GLU A 179 -7.96 -5.07 -27.78
N GLN A 180 -8.14 -4.83 -26.47
CA GLN A 180 -7.95 -5.83 -25.41
C GLN A 180 -6.56 -6.47 -25.47
N LYS A 181 -5.52 -5.70 -25.78
CA LYS A 181 -4.14 -6.18 -25.72
C LYS A 181 -3.69 -6.35 -24.28
N SER A 182 -3.06 -7.48 -24.00
CA SER A 182 -2.42 -7.71 -22.71
C SER A 182 -1.09 -6.97 -22.66
N PHE A 183 -0.79 -6.30 -21.55
CA PHE A 183 0.39 -5.43 -21.48
C PHE A 183 1.11 -5.46 -20.14
N VAL A 184 2.38 -5.08 -20.19
CA VAL A 184 3.24 -4.89 -19.02
C VAL A 184 3.67 -3.42 -18.95
N VAL A 185 3.47 -2.78 -17.79
CA VAL A 185 4.05 -1.46 -17.50
C VAL A 185 5.35 -1.66 -16.74
N SER A 186 6.47 -1.19 -17.31
CA SER A 186 7.80 -1.32 -16.72
C SER A 186 8.42 0.02 -16.41
N GLY A 187 9.42 0.04 -15.53
CA GLY A 187 10.15 1.25 -15.11
C GLY A 187 10.71 1.15 -13.70
N GLY A 188 11.49 2.13 -13.31
CA GLY A 188 12.10 2.22 -11.98
C GLY A 188 11.09 2.43 -10.84
N THR A 189 11.58 2.44 -9.61
CA THR A 189 10.77 2.81 -8.44
C THR A 189 10.35 4.28 -8.54
N GLY A 190 9.10 4.58 -8.21
CA GLY A 190 8.57 5.94 -8.26
C GLY A 190 8.35 6.51 -9.67
N SER A 191 8.47 5.68 -10.74
CA SER A 191 8.25 6.15 -12.12
C SER A 191 6.78 6.31 -12.53
N GLY A 192 5.81 6.04 -11.65
CA GLY A 192 4.39 6.17 -11.93
C GLY A 192 3.74 4.95 -12.61
N LYS A 193 4.37 3.76 -12.60
CA LYS A 193 3.83 2.53 -13.20
C LYS A 193 2.41 2.21 -12.73
N THR A 194 2.23 2.18 -11.42
CA THR A 194 0.94 1.88 -10.77
C THR A 194 -0.12 2.93 -11.12
N THR A 195 0.28 4.20 -11.19
CA THR A 195 -0.60 5.31 -11.58
C THR A 195 -1.04 5.19 -13.04
N LEU A 196 -0.11 4.90 -13.96
CA LEU A 196 -0.45 4.68 -15.36
C LEU A 196 -1.34 3.45 -15.54
N LEU A 197 -1.02 2.33 -14.88
CA LEU A 197 -1.84 1.12 -14.93
C LEU A 197 -3.27 1.39 -14.44
N ALA A 198 -3.44 2.12 -13.32
CA ALA A 198 -4.75 2.49 -12.81
C ALA A 198 -5.53 3.39 -13.79
N ALA A 199 -4.87 4.39 -14.39
CA ALA A 199 -5.46 5.29 -15.37
C ALA A 199 -5.90 4.54 -16.66
N MET A 200 -5.10 3.58 -17.13
CA MET A 200 -5.45 2.75 -18.27
C MET A 200 -6.65 1.84 -17.93
N MET A 201 -6.66 1.20 -16.77
CA MET A 201 -7.77 0.35 -16.34
C MET A 201 -9.07 1.12 -16.12
N ALA A 202 -9.02 2.40 -15.76
CA ALA A 202 -10.20 3.25 -15.66
C ALA A 202 -10.90 3.50 -17.02
N LYS A 203 -10.18 3.32 -18.15
CA LYS A 203 -10.72 3.42 -19.52
C LYS A 203 -11.38 2.12 -20.01
N VAL A 204 -11.27 1.04 -19.30
CA VAL A 204 -11.91 -0.23 -19.64
C VAL A 204 -13.44 -0.04 -19.69
N ARG A 205 -14.12 -0.76 -20.57
CA ARG A 205 -15.58 -0.66 -20.72
C ARG A 205 -16.28 -0.98 -19.39
N ALA A 206 -17.25 -0.18 -19.01
CA ALA A 206 -18.00 -0.31 -17.75
C ALA A 206 -18.68 -1.68 -17.56
N THR A 207 -18.88 -2.43 -18.65
CA THR A 207 -19.47 -3.78 -18.64
C THR A 207 -18.46 -4.89 -18.34
N GLU A 208 -17.17 -4.60 -18.42
CA GLU A 208 -16.10 -5.58 -18.14
C GLU A 208 -15.80 -5.63 -16.63
N ARG A 209 -15.53 -6.84 -16.14
CA ARG A 209 -15.15 -7.07 -14.75
C ARG A 209 -13.63 -7.12 -14.61
N ILE A 210 -13.08 -6.24 -13.79
CA ILE A 210 -11.65 -6.18 -13.48
C ILE A 210 -11.41 -6.83 -12.12
N VAL A 211 -10.54 -7.82 -12.06
CA VAL A 211 -10.05 -8.38 -10.78
C VAL A 211 -8.60 -7.95 -10.57
N VAL A 212 -8.39 -7.18 -9.51
CA VAL A 212 -7.08 -6.63 -9.12
C VAL A 212 -6.48 -7.52 -8.03
N ILE A 213 -5.22 -7.88 -8.19
CA ILE A 213 -4.47 -8.74 -7.29
C ILE A 213 -3.21 -8.02 -6.87
N GLU A 214 -3.03 -7.83 -5.56
CA GLU A 214 -1.90 -7.08 -5.01
C GLU A 214 -1.35 -7.74 -3.74
N ASP A 215 -0.07 -7.54 -3.48
CA ASP A 215 0.53 -7.86 -2.17
C ASP A 215 0.14 -6.81 -1.12
N SER A 216 0.00 -5.57 -1.55
CA SER A 216 -0.46 -4.43 -0.76
C SER A 216 -1.35 -3.55 -1.64
N SER A 217 -2.51 -3.15 -1.17
CA SER A 217 -3.47 -2.36 -1.96
C SER A 217 -2.91 -0.97 -2.27
N GLU A 218 -2.48 -0.76 -3.50
CA GLU A 218 -1.93 0.50 -4.03
C GLU A 218 -2.76 1.03 -5.22
N LEU A 219 -3.38 0.11 -6.00
CA LEU A 219 -4.16 0.45 -7.18
C LEU A 219 -5.53 1.01 -6.82
N SER A 220 -5.77 2.26 -7.15
CA SER A 220 -7.09 2.89 -7.06
C SER A 220 -7.64 3.10 -8.49
N ILE A 221 -8.45 2.17 -8.96
CA ILE A 221 -9.02 2.20 -10.32
C ILE A 221 -10.42 2.78 -10.25
N SER A 222 -10.65 3.92 -10.92
CA SER A 222 -11.97 4.53 -11.04
C SER A 222 -12.80 3.82 -12.11
N HIS A 223 -13.40 2.68 -11.76
CA HIS A 223 -14.20 1.88 -12.68
C HIS A 223 -15.36 1.22 -11.92
N PRO A 224 -16.57 1.12 -12.48
CA PRO A 224 -17.77 0.64 -11.76
C PRO A 224 -17.72 -0.84 -11.36
N HIS A 225 -16.90 -1.65 -11.99
CA HIS A 225 -16.86 -3.09 -11.77
C HIS A 225 -15.44 -3.60 -11.48
N VAL A 226 -14.84 -3.17 -10.36
CA VAL A 226 -13.55 -3.61 -9.85
C VAL A 226 -13.73 -4.47 -8.61
N VAL A 227 -12.98 -5.57 -8.54
CA VAL A 227 -12.84 -6.38 -7.33
C VAL A 227 -11.36 -6.47 -7.01
N SER A 228 -10.96 -5.89 -5.89
CA SER A 228 -9.59 -5.96 -5.37
C SER A 228 -9.47 -7.10 -4.37
N ILE A 229 -8.43 -7.91 -4.53
CA ILE A 229 -8.06 -8.99 -3.61
C ILE A 229 -6.59 -8.83 -3.25
N GLN A 230 -6.25 -9.07 -1.99
CA GLN A 230 -4.94 -8.79 -1.46
C GLN A 230 -4.32 -10.00 -0.78
N ALA A 231 -3.00 -10.17 -0.96
CA ALA A 231 -2.22 -11.17 -0.25
C ALA A 231 -2.22 -10.90 1.26
N ARG A 232 -2.08 -11.96 2.02
CA ARG A 232 -2.00 -11.88 3.47
C ARG A 232 -0.78 -12.66 3.98
N LEU A 233 0.07 -11.97 4.70
CA LEU A 233 1.19 -12.62 5.37
C LEU A 233 0.67 -13.59 6.43
N ALA A 234 1.36 -14.73 6.62
CA ALA A 234 1.07 -15.63 7.72
C ALA A 234 1.18 -14.89 9.07
N ASN A 235 0.40 -15.33 10.08
CA ASN A 235 0.50 -14.82 11.45
C ASN A 235 1.81 -15.27 12.10
N SER A 236 2.01 -14.91 13.39
CA SER A 236 3.20 -15.29 14.17
C SER A 236 3.39 -16.80 14.33
N GLU A 237 2.34 -17.60 14.12
CA GLU A 237 2.35 -19.07 14.17
C GLU A 237 2.56 -19.71 12.79
N GLY A 238 2.79 -18.90 11.75
CA GLY A 238 2.95 -19.36 10.38
C GLY A 238 1.64 -19.75 9.69
N ALA A 239 0.49 -19.47 10.30
CA ALA A 239 -0.82 -19.84 9.77
C ALA A 239 -1.53 -18.66 9.05
N GLY A 240 -2.48 -19.00 8.17
CA GLY A 240 -3.38 -18.04 7.51
C GLY A 240 -2.73 -17.19 6.41
N GLY A 241 -1.52 -17.51 5.96
CA GLY A 241 -0.90 -16.86 4.80
C GLY A 241 -1.69 -17.13 3.51
N ILE A 242 -1.84 -16.11 2.66
CA ILE A 242 -2.42 -16.21 1.32
C ILE A 242 -1.44 -15.51 0.37
N THR A 243 -0.90 -16.27 -0.59
CA THR A 243 0.12 -15.78 -1.51
C THR A 243 -0.49 -15.14 -2.74
N MET A 244 0.28 -14.33 -3.47
CA MET A 244 -0.08 -13.81 -4.79
C MET A 244 -0.44 -14.94 -5.77
N THR A 245 0.30 -16.05 -5.75
CA THR A 245 0.03 -17.27 -6.53
C THR A 245 -1.37 -17.82 -6.22
N ASP A 246 -1.75 -17.93 -4.95
CA ASP A 246 -3.08 -18.38 -4.55
C ASP A 246 -4.15 -17.45 -5.11
N LEU A 247 -3.95 -16.15 -5.01
CA LEU A 247 -4.91 -15.14 -5.47
C LEU A 247 -5.09 -15.15 -6.99
N VAL A 248 -4.01 -15.29 -7.77
CA VAL A 248 -4.12 -15.43 -9.24
C VAL A 248 -4.97 -16.65 -9.59
N ARG A 249 -4.75 -17.79 -8.92
CA ARG A 249 -5.57 -19.00 -9.14
C ARG A 249 -7.03 -18.83 -8.73
N GLN A 250 -7.32 -18.09 -7.64
CA GLN A 250 -8.69 -17.82 -7.22
C GLN A 250 -9.38 -16.84 -8.16
N SER A 251 -8.67 -15.81 -8.66
CA SER A 251 -9.26 -14.82 -9.57
C SER A 251 -9.87 -15.46 -10.82
N LEU A 252 -9.28 -16.52 -11.34
CA LEU A 252 -9.80 -17.27 -12.50
C LEU A 252 -11.21 -17.85 -12.28
N ARG A 253 -11.63 -18.04 -11.01
CA ARG A 253 -12.96 -18.53 -10.65
C ARG A 253 -13.95 -17.41 -10.40
N MET A 254 -13.50 -16.14 -10.47
CA MET A 254 -14.31 -14.95 -10.18
C MET A 254 -14.97 -14.35 -11.44
N ARG A 255 -14.89 -15.03 -12.58
CA ARG A 255 -15.35 -14.57 -13.90
C ARG A 255 -14.75 -13.21 -14.25
N PRO A 256 -13.41 -13.05 -14.24
CA PRO A 256 -12.79 -11.81 -14.66
C PRO A 256 -12.86 -11.68 -16.19
N ASP A 257 -13.17 -10.48 -16.68
CA ASP A 257 -12.90 -10.12 -18.06
C ASP A 257 -11.43 -9.67 -18.20
N ARG A 258 -10.90 -8.99 -17.15
CA ARG A 258 -9.48 -8.62 -17.07
C ARG A 258 -8.91 -8.95 -15.69
N ILE A 259 -7.68 -9.48 -15.69
CA ILE A 259 -6.90 -9.72 -14.48
C ILE A 259 -5.77 -8.68 -14.43
N VAL A 260 -5.67 -7.96 -13.32
CA VAL A 260 -4.62 -6.98 -13.08
C VAL A 260 -3.81 -7.43 -11.89
N VAL A 261 -2.53 -7.74 -12.12
CA VAL A 261 -1.57 -7.99 -11.04
C VAL A 261 -0.80 -6.70 -10.81
N GLY A 262 -0.96 -6.09 -9.64
CA GLY A 262 -0.40 -4.78 -9.34
C GLY A 262 1.10 -4.73 -9.61
N GLU A 263 1.84 -5.74 -9.16
CA GLU A 263 3.25 -5.92 -9.49
C GLU A 263 3.63 -7.39 -9.43
N VAL A 264 4.42 -7.85 -10.39
CA VAL A 264 4.99 -9.21 -10.38
C VAL A 264 6.42 -9.16 -9.85
N ARG A 265 6.63 -9.85 -8.72
CA ARG A 265 7.92 -9.91 -8.01
C ARG A 265 8.42 -11.33 -7.77
N GLY A 266 7.58 -12.36 -7.97
CA GLY A 266 7.87 -13.71 -7.58
C GLY A 266 7.22 -14.80 -8.45
N LYS A 267 6.86 -15.89 -7.79
CA LYS A 267 6.38 -17.11 -8.45
C LYS A 267 5.00 -16.97 -9.11
N GLU A 268 4.22 -15.95 -8.74
CA GLU A 268 2.92 -15.63 -9.34
C GLU A 268 2.99 -15.40 -10.85
N ILE A 269 4.17 -15.09 -11.38
CA ILE A 269 4.38 -14.94 -12.83
C ILE A 269 3.95 -16.18 -13.60
N SER A 270 4.17 -17.39 -13.06
CA SER A 270 3.81 -18.64 -13.75
C SER A 270 2.31 -18.78 -13.94
N ASP A 271 1.53 -18.45 -12.91
CA ASP A 271 0.07 -18.53 -12.95
C ASP A 271 -0.52 -17.37 -13.78
N LEU A 272 0.11 -16.20 -13.76
CA LEU A 272 -0.27 -15.07 -14.60
C LEU A 272 -0.06 -15.39 -16.08
N LEU A 273 1.10 -15.91 -16.48
CA LEU A 273 1.36 -16.33 -17.87
C LEU A 273 0.35 -17.36 -18.35
N LEU A 274 0.00 -18.33 -17.50
CA LEU A 274 -1.02 -19.32 -17.79
C LEU A 274 -2.41 -18.68 -17.98
N ALA A 275 -2.79 -17.76 -17.09
CA ALA A 275 -4.06 -17.04 -17.15
C ALA A 275 -4.20 -16.25 -18.45
N LEU A 276 -3.17 -15.49 -18.83
CA LEU A 276 -3.14 -14.69 -20.06
C LEU A 276 -3.26 -15.57 -21.33
N ASN A 277 -2.64 -16.74 -21.32
CA ASN A 277 -2.70 -17.68 -22.43
C ASN A 277 -4.01 -18.49 -22.51
N THR A 278 -4.89 -18.38 -21.50
CA THR A 278 -6.15 -19.16 -21.44
C THR A 278 -7.41 -18.30 -21.61
N GLY A 279 -7.30 -17.11 -22.20
CA GLY A 279 -8.47 -16.34 -22.64
C GLY A 279 -8.76 -15.04 -21.88
N HIS A 280 -7.88 -14.62 -20.96
CA HIS A 280 -8.03 -13.37 -20.20
C HIS A 280 -7.27 -12.22 -20.89
N LYS A 281 -7.68 -11.88 -22.13
CA LYS A 281 -7.09 -10.80 -22.91
C LYS A 281 -7.31 -9.43 -22.26
N GLY A 282 -6.41 -8.48 -22.53
CA GLY A 282 -6.48 -7.14 -21.97
C GLY A 282 -6.10 -7.07 -20.50
N SER A 283 -5.56 -8.16 -19.97
CA SER A 283 -5.01 -8.19 -18.61
C SER A 283 -3.64 -7.51 -18.56
N ALA A 284 -3.25 -7.07 -17.37
CA ALA A 284 -2.06 -6.25 -17.22
C ALA A 284 -1.31 -6.48 -15.91
N THR A 285 -0.05 -6.09 -15.92
CA THR A 285 0.76 -6.06 -14.70
C THR A 285 1.81 -4.97 -14.75
N THR A 286 2.45 -4.67 -13.60
CA THR A 286 3.69 -3.90 -13.58
C THR A 286 4.89 -4.79 -13.26
N ILE A 287 6.06 -4.37 -13.70
CA ILE A 287 7.33 -5.03 -13.39
C ILE A 287 8.45 -4.00 -13.27
N HIS A 288 9.40 -4.24 -12.37
CA HIS A 288 10.61 -3.43 -12.32
C HIS A 288 11.59 -3.87 -13.40
N ALA A 289 11.87 -2.99 -14.37
CA ALA A 289 12.92 -3.16 -15.38
C ALA A 289 13.47 -1.78 -15.77
N ASP A 290 14.75 -1.72 -16.11
CA ASP A 290 15.42 -0.47 -16.46
C ASP A 290 14.98 0.05 -17.84
N ASP A 291 14.67 -0.87 -18.75
CA ASP A 291 14.16 -0.59 -20.09
C ASP A 291 13.21 -1.69 -20.57
N ALA A 292 12.50 -1.43 -21.66
CA ALA A 292 11.55 -2.38 -22.23
C ALA A 292 12.22 -3.66 -22.74
N ALA A 293 13.46 -3.59 -23.23
CA ALA A 293 14.20 -4.74 -23.74
C ALA A 293 14.60 -5.72 -22.62
N SER A 294 14.73 -5.22 -21.39
CA SER A 294 15.06 -6.01 -20.20
C SER A 294 13.86 -6.77 -19.60
N VAL A 295 12.61 -6.40 -19.98
CA VAL A 295 11.39 -7.03 -19.44
C VAL A 295 11.35 -8.54 -19.68
N PRO A 296 11.62 -9.09 -20.89
CA PRO A 296 11.64 -10.52 -21.10
C PRO A 296 12.65 -11.25 -20.21
N THR A 297 13.85 -10.71 -20.05
CA THR A 297 14.88 -11.28 -19.17
C THR A 297 14.44 -11.28 -17.71
N ARG A 298 13.76 -10.20 -17.27
CA ARG A 298 13.23 -10.13 -15.91
C ARG A 298 12.13 -11.16 -15.67
N ILE A 299 11.21 -11.35 -16.63
CA ILE A 299 10.17 -12.38 -16.56
C ILE A 299 10.79 -13.77 -16.59
N GLU A 300 11.82 -14.00 -17.41
CA GLU A 300 12.56 -15.26 -17.43
C GLU A 300 13.13 -15.60 -16.06
N ALA A 301 13.80 -14.62 -15.42
CA ALA A 301 14.37 -14.83 -14.09
C ALA A 301 13.29 -15.20 -13.05
N LEU A 302 12.14 -14.53 -13.06
CA LEU A 302 11.02 -14.85 -12.17
C LEU A 302 10.40 -16.22 -12.48
N GLY A 303 10.26 -16.58 -13.76
CA GLY A 303 9.76 -17.89 -14.19
C GLY A 303 10.67 -19.04 -13.77
N LEU A 304 11.98 -18.85 -13.87
CA LEU A 304 12.96 -19.82 -13.35
C LEU A 304 12.84 -20.00 -11.83
N LEU A 305 12.66 -18.92 -11.08
CA LEU A 305 12.38 -18.97 -9.63
C LEU A 305 11.06 -19.68 -9.30
N ALA A 306 10.10 -19.62 -10.22
CA ALA A 306 8.84 -20.36 -10.12
C ALA A 306 8.98 -21.85 -10.49
N GLY A 307 10.14 -22.27 -11.00
CA GLY A 307 10.42 -23.66 -11.39
C GLY A 307 10.04 -24.01 -12.83
N LEU A 308 9.74 -23.01 -13.67
CA LEU A 308 9.46 -23.25 -15.08
C LEU A 308 10.77 -23.43 -15.88
N PRO A 309 10.83 -24.33 -16.85
CA PRO A 309 11.96 -24.42 -17.77
C PRO A 309 11.97 -23.22 -18.72
N ARG A 310 13.16 -22.81 -19.15
CA ARG A 310 13.38 -21.61 -19.97
C ARG A 310 12.54 -21.59 -21.25
N GLU A 311 12.48 -22.74 -21.95
CA GLU A 311 11.72 -22.87 -23.20
C GLU A 311 10.21 -22.64 -22.97
N ALA A 312 9.68 -23.15 -21.85
CA ALA A 312 8.28 -22.93 -21.49
C ALA A 312 7.98 -21.48 -21.16
N ILE A 313 8.90 -20.78 -20.48
CA ILE A 313 8.75 -19.35 -20.17
C ILE A 313 8.70 -18.54 -21.47
N HIS A 314 9.64 -18.77 -22.38
CA HIS A 314 9.69 -18.03 -23.66
C HIS A 314 8.45 -18.29 -24.52
N ALA A 315 8.02 -19.56 -24.62
CA ALA A 315 6.81 -19.94 -25.37
C ALA A 315 5.55 -19.23 -24.79
N GLN A 316 5.40 -19.21 -23.46
CA GLN A 316 4.26 -18.55 -22.80
C GLN A 316 4.34 -17.03 -22.90
N LEU A 317 5.51 -16.45 -22.72
CA LEU A 317 5.72 -15.00 -22.75
C LEU A 317 5.32 -14.39 -24.10
N HIS A 318 5.72 -15.06 -25.20
CA HIS A 318 5.42 -14.60 -26.57
C HIS A 318 3.91 -14.49 -26.86
N SER A 319 3.09 -15.31 -26.18
CA SER A 319 1.64 -15.31 -26.38
C SER A 319 0.89 -14.54 -25.29
N ALA A 320 1.53 -14.26 -24.13
CA ALA A 320 0.87 -13.68 -22.97
C ALA A 320 0.76 -12.15 -23.03
N PHE A 321 1.79 -11.49 -23.54
CA PHE A 321 1.84 -10.03 -23.58
C PHE A 321 2.03 -9.51 -24.99
N ASP A 322 1.14 -8.61 -25.41
CA ASP A 322 1.17 -7.96 -26.71
C ASP A 322 2.04 -6.70 -26.71
N VAL A 323 2.09 -5.99 -25.54
CA VAL A 323 2.73 -4.67 -25.43
C VAL A 323 3.55 -4.54 -24.15
N VAL A 324 4.71 -3.92 -24.24
CA VAL A 324 5.51 -3.43 -23.11
C VAL A 324 5.51 -1.91 -23.13
N ILE A 325 5.09 -1.30 -22.03
CA ILE A 325 5.05 0.15 -21.85
C ILE A 325 6.14 0.52 -20.86
N GLN A 326 7.11 1.33 -21.31
CA GLN A 326 8.24 1.75 -20.45
C GLN A 326 8.00 3.15 -19.90
N MET A 327 7.94 3.24 -18.57
CA MET A 327 7.95 4.50 -17.85
C MET A 327 9.38 5.01 -17.65
N LYS A 328 9.61 6.27 -17.98
CA LYS A 328 10.88 6.95 -17.71
C LYS A 328 10.63 8.10 -16.74
N ASN A 329 11.49 8.24 -15.74
CA ASN A 329 11.49 9.46 -14.92
C ASN A 329 12.01 10.60 -15.82
N SER A 330 11.19 11.61 -16.08
CA SER A 330 11.70 12.90 -16.55
C SER A 330 12.45 13.55 -15.37
N ARG A 331 13.78 13.53 -15.44
CA ARG A 331 14.61 14.32 -14.53
C ARG A 331 14.59 15.78 -14.95
#